data_6b355a83f91156ca5fa53519d6c916fe
#
_entry.id   6b355a83f91156ca5fa53519d6c916fe
#
_cell.length_a   1.000
_cell.length_b   1.000
_cell.length_c   1.000
_cell.angle_alpha   90.00
_cell.angle_beta   90.00
_cell.angle_gamma   90.00
#
_symmetry.space_group_name_H-M   'P 1'
#
loop_
_entity.id
_entity.type
_entity.pdbx_description
1 polymer ?
#
loop_
_entity_poly.entity_id
_entity_poly.type
_entity_poly.pdbx_seq_one_letter_code
_entity_poly.pdbx_strand_id
1 'polypeptide(L)'
;VTTTRFDATRDLIIVEARVWHSLESVPVSLAVDTGSSETVLAPYVVDDLGYSPRDGEQITRVRSAVGDEQGYTLRVTQFNALGFTLPDFRVHVFDLAAGYGIDGLIGLSFLRRFNYEIRSIEGQIRIERAVG
;
A
#
# COMPACT_ATOMS: atom_id res chain seq x y z
N VAL A 1 20.27 -2.81 3.16
CA VAL A 1 19.61 -1.51 3.34
C VAL A 1 19.23 -0.95 1.97
N THR A 2 17.97 -0.57 1.82
CA THR A 2 17.50 0.16 0.64
C THR A 2 17.11 1.58 1.02
N THR A 3 17.19 2.47 0.04
CA THR A 3 16.77 3.86 0.22
C THR A 3 15.77 4.22 -0.88
N THR A 4 14.59 4.68 -0.46
CA THR A 4 13.56 5.15 -1.38
C THR A 4 13.38 6.65 -1.18
N ARG A 5 13.34 7.40 -2.28
CA ARG A 5 13.18 8.85 -2.24
C ARG A 5 11.71 9.23 -2.36
N PHE A 6 11.34 10.32 -1.72
CA PHE A 6 10.03 10.94 -1.87
C PHE A 6 10.16 12.46 -1.89
N ASP A 7 9.12 13.14 -2.34
CA ASP A 7 9.10 14.61 -2.40
C ASP A 7 8.78 15.17 -1.01
N ALA A 8 9.79 15.72 -0.34
CA ALA A 8 9.68 16.25 1.02
C ALA A 8 8.84 17.52 1.10
N THR A 9 8.43 18.11 -0.04
CA THR A 9 7.61 19.34 -0.05
C THR A 9 6.11 19.06 -0.05
N ARG A 10 5.70 17.80 -0.25
CA ARG A 10 4.27 17.42 -0.26
C ARG A 10 3.77 17.13 1.13
N ASP A 11 2.46 17.25 1.32
CA ASP A 11 1.79 17.00 2.61
C ASP A 11 1.83 15.51 3.00
N LEU A 12 1.91 14.62 2.02
CA LEU A 12 1.98 13.18 2.24
C LEU A 12 3.32 12.64 1.78
N ILE A 13 3.76 11.58 2.43
CA ILE A 13 4.93 10.83 1.98
C ILE A 13 4.44 9.81 0.95
N ILE A 14 4.70 10.11 -0.32
CA ILE A 14 4.21 9.28 -1.43
C ILE A 14 5.39 8.58 -2.09
N VAL A 15 5.27 7.26 -2.24
CA VAL A 15 6.28 6.43 -2.90
C VAL A 15 5.64 5.61 -4.00
N GLU A 16 6.43 5.25 -5.01
CA GLU A 16 5.98 4.33 -6.04
C GLU A 16 6.09 2.89 -5.55
N ALA A 17 5.10 2.10 -5.89
CA ALA A 17 5.05 0.68 -5.63
C ALA A 17 4.55 -0.04 -6.88
N ARG A 18 4.54 -1.35 -6.85
CA ARG A 18 4.02 -2.15 -7.96
C ARG A 18 3.25 -3.34 -7.42
N VAL A 19 2.15 -3.64 -8.07
CA VAL A 19 1.23 -4.70 -7.67
C VAL A 19 1.05 -5.66 -8.84
N TRP A 20 1.07 -6.95 -8.57
CA TRP A 20 0.94 -8.01 -9.58
C TRP A 20 -0.31 -8.84 -9.41
N HIS A 21 -0.82 -9.29 -10.53
CA HIS A 21 -1.70 -10.44 -10.63
C HIS A 21 -1.05 -11.39 -11.62
N SER A 22 -0.48 -12.50 -11.12
CA SER A 22 0.29 -13.44 -11.94
C SER A 22 1.45 -12.72 -12.64
N LEU A 23 1.47 -12.67 -13.96
CA LEU A 23 2.54 -12.05 -14.74
C LEU A 23 2.29 -10.56 -15.05
N GLU A 24 1.09 -10.09 -14.82
CA GLU A 24 0.73 -8.71 -15.09
C GLU A 24 0.92 -7.84 -13.85
N SER A 25 1.35 -6.60 -14.06
CA SER A 25 1.57 -5.68 -12.97
C SER A 25 1.22 -4.25 -13.37
N VAL A 26 0.94 -3.43 -12.36
CA VAL A 26 0.71 -1.99 -12.52
C VAL A 26 1.53 -1.21 -11.50
N PRO A 27 2.08 -0.05 -11.88
CA PRO A 27 2.67 0.87 -10.93
C PRO A 27 1.56 1.59 -10.18
N VAL A 28 1.81 1.88 -8.91
CA VAL A 28 0.87 2.61 -8.05
C VAL A 28 1.63 3.64 -7.22
N SER A 29 0.94 4.72 -6.88
CA SER A 29 1.44 5.75 -5.97
C SER A 29 0.75 5.58 -4.62
N LEU A 30 1.53 5.28 -3.59
CA LEU A 30 1.00 4.97 -2.26
C LEU A 30 1.54 5.95 -1.23
N ALA A 31 0.66 6.39 -0.33
CA ALA A 31 1.09 7.17 0.83
C ALA A 31 1.57 6.23 1.93
N VAL A 32 2.71 6.54 2.52
CA VAL A 32 3.22 5.81 3.69
C VAL A 32 2.47 6.30 4.92
N ASP A 33 1.73 5.41 5.58
CA ASP A 33 0.86 5.76 6.69
C ASP A 33 1.10 4.83 7.89
N THR A 34 1.92 5.29 8.83
CA THR A 34 2.21 4.55 10.05
C THR A 34 1.01 4.48 11.00
N GLY A 35 0.00 5.30 10.77
CA GLY A 35 -1.25 5.27 11.54
C GLY A 35 -2.26 4.24 11.04
N SER A 36 -1.99 3.61 9.90
CA SER A 36 -2.84 2.56 9.34
C SER A 36 -2.27 1.19 9.67
N SER A 37 -3.08 0.31 10.24
CA SER A 37 -2.66 -1.07 10.53
C SER A 37 -2.52 -1.88 9.24
N GLU A 38 -3.27 -1.54 8.21
CA GLU A 38 -3.36 -2.32 6.97
C GLU A 38 -2.85 -1.52 5.77
N THR A 39 -2.46 -2.26 4.73
CA THR A 39 -2.14 -1.71 3.42
C THR A 39 -3.41 -1.72 2.58
N VAL A 40 -3.70 -0.60 1.94
CA VAL A 40 -4.97 -0.38 1.25
C VAL A 40 -4.71 -0.04 -0.21
N LEU A 41 -5.51 -0.62 -1.10
CA LEU A 41 -5.52 -0.29 -2.53
C LEU A 41 -6.92 0.15 -2.94
N ALA A 42 -6.99 1.17 -3.79
CA ALA A 42 -8.26 1.60 -4.38
C ALA A 42 -8.81 0.50 -5.30
N PRO A 43 -10.15 0.35 -5.41
CA PRO A 43 -10.75 -0.69 -6.25
C PRO A 43 -10.26 -0.68 -7.70
N TYR A 44 -10.08 0.50 -8.32
CA TYR A 44 -9.66 0.56 -9.72
C TYR A 44 -8.29 -0.08 -9.95
N VAL A 45 -7.40 -0.08 -8.95
CA VAL A 45 -6.07 -0.68 -9.08
C VAL A 45 -6.19 -2.18 -9.30
N VAL A 46 -6.96 -2.85 -8.43
CA VAL A 46 -7.09 -4.31 -8.51
C VAL A 46 -8.01 -4.73 -9.65
N ASP A 47 -9.01 -3.91 -9.99
CA ASP A 47 -9.87 -4.16 -11.15
C ASP A 47 -9.05 -4.15 -12.45
N ASP A 48 -8.15 -3.19 -12.61
CA ASP A 48 -7.26 -3.10 -13.78
C ASP A 48 -6.37 -4.32 -13.94
N LEU A 49 -6.04 -4.99 -12.82
CA LEU A 49 -5.26 -6.22 -12.83
C LEU A 49 -6.10 -7.49 -13.04
N GLY A 50 -7.42 -7.34 -13.14
CA GLY A 50 -8.32 -8.47 -13.34
C GLY A 50 -8.78 -9.15 -12.05
N TYR A 51 -8.47 -8.60 -10.89
CA TYR A 51 -9.07 -9.06 -9.64
C TYR A 51 -10.52 -8.56 -9.53
N SER A 52 -11.32 -9.31 -8.79
CA SER A 52 -12.70 -8.91 -8.49
C SER A 52 -13.02 -9.25 -7.03
N PRO A 53 -14.14 -8.77 -6.49
CA PRO A 53 -14.55 -9.16 -5.14
C PRO A 53 -14.67 -10.66 -4.91
N ARG A 54 -14.84 -11.46 -5.98
CA ARG A 54 -14.86 -12.93 -5.91
C ARG A 54 -13.53 -13.51 -5.46
N ASP A 55 -12.43 -12.82 -5.75
CA ASP A 55 -11.09 -13.23 -5.34
C ASP A 55 -10.81 -12.85 -3.89
N GLY A 56 -11.70 -12.05 -3.29
CA GLY A 56 -11.57 -11.59 -1.92
C GLY A 56 -11.73 -12.69 -0.90
N GLU A 57 -11.03 -12.53 0.22
CA GLU A 57 -11.07 -13.48 1.32
C GLU A 57 -12.12 -13.12 2.36
N GLN A 58 -12.35 -11.84 2.57
CA GLN A 58 -13.22 -11.37 3.64
C GLN A 58 -13.79 -10.00 3.32
N ILE A 59 -15.08 -9.80 3.62
CA ILE A 59 -15.70 -8.49 3.52
C ILE A 59 -15.34 -7.69 4.76
N THR A 60 -14.94 -6.44 4.57
CA THR A 60 -14.57 -5.54 5.65
C THR A 60 -15.43 -4.28 5.61
N ARG A 61 -15.62 -3.66 6.77
CA ARG A 61 -16.25 -2.34 6.90
C ARG A 61 -15.27 -1.40 7.56
N VAL A 62 -15.10 -0.25 6.94
CA VAL A 62 -14.26 0.81 7.49
C VAL A 62 -15.17 1.94 7.92
N ARG A 63 -15.12 2.28 9.21
CA ARG A 63 -15.85 3.43 9.75
C ARG A 63 -14.98 4.66 9.66
N SER A 64 -15.54 5.71 9.07
CA SER A 64 -14.91 7.03 9.02
C SER A 64 -15.88 8.09 9.52
N ALA A 65 -15.38 9.32 9.67
CA ALA A 65 -16.22 10.45 10.09
C ALA A 65 -17.33 10.78 9.10
N VAL A 66 -17.24 10.31 7.86
CA VAL A 66 -18.22 10.56 6.80
C VAL A 66 -19.14 9.36 6.53
N GLY A 67 -18.99 8.28 7.28
CA GLY A 67 -19.85 7.09 7.14
C GLY A 67 -19.09 5.78 7.14
N ASP A 68 -19.81 4.71 6.85
CA ASP A 68 -19.25 3.37 6.73
C ASP A 68 -18.97 3.07 5.26
N GLU A 69 -17.75 2.63 4.96
CA GLU A 69 -17.40 2.12 3.64
C GLU A 69 -17.19 0.62 3.70
N GLN A 70 -17.70 -0.07 2.70
CA GLN A 70 -17.54 -1.51 2.57
C GLN A 70 -16.38 -1.81 1.63
N GLY A 71 -15.53 -2.70 2.07
CA GLY A 71 -14.41 -3.19 1.28
C GLY A 71 -14.25 -4.68 1.45
N TYR A 72 -13.13 -5.20 0.96
CA TYR A 72 -12.80 -6.61 1.12
C TYR A 72 -11.29 -6.76 1.21
N THR A 73 -10.86 -7.91 1.74
CA THR A 73 -9.43 -8.26 1.74
C THR A 73 -9.13 -9.13 0.54
N LEU A 74 -7.94 -8.99 0.01
CA LEU A 74 -7.49 -9.69 -1.20
C LEU A 74 -6.00 -9.99 -1.06
N ARG A 75 -5.59 -11.18 -1.52
CA ARG A 75 -4.16 -11.49 -1.66
C ARG A 75 -3.73 -11.24 -3.09
N VAL A 76 -2.81 -10.28 -3.26
CA VAL A 76 -2.17 -10.06 -4.57
C VAL A 76 -0.99 -11.01 -4.70
N THR A 77 -0.69 -11.43 -5.92
CA THR A 77 0.36 -12.44 -6.13
C THR A 77 1.74 -11.94 -5.75
N GLN A 78 2.01 -10.65 -5.95
CA GLN A 78 3.21 -9.98 -5.48
C GLN A 78 2.93 -8.51 -5.22
N PHE A 79 3.66 -7.95 -4.28
CA PHE A 79 3.60 -6.53 -3.93
C PHE A 79 5.03 -6.04 -3.71
N ASN A 80 5.43 -4.99 -4.44
CA ASN A 80 6.76 -4.39 -4.32
C ASN A 80 6.64 -2.95 -3.83
N ALA A 81 7.34 -2.64 -2.78
CA ALA A 81 7.49 -1.27 -2.29
C ALA A 81 8.80 -1.15 -1.53
N LEU A 82 9.36 0.04 -1.51
CA LEU A 82 10.52 0.37 -0.68
C LEU A 82 11.72 -0.57 -0.91
N GLY A 83 11.83 -1.14 -2.11
CA GLY A 83 12.93 -2.02 -2.50
C GLY A 83 12.73 -3.49 -2.19
N PHE A 84 11.57 -3.90 -1.68
CA PHE A 84 11.29 -5.30 -1.33
C PHE A 84 10.03 -5.79 -2.00
N THR A 85 10.06 -7.05 -2.44
CA THR A 85 8.90 -7.73 -3.04
C THR A 85 8.40 -8.80 -2.08
N LEU A 86 7.11 -8.74 -1.77
CA LEU A 86 6.46 -9.73 -0.91
C LEU A 86 5.47 -10.55 -1.74
N PRO A 87 5.60 -11.90 -1.75
CA PRO A 87 4.64 -12.74 -2.43
C PRO A 87 3.36 -12.90 -1.60
N ASP A 88 2.26 -13.16 -2.28
CA ASP A 88 0.98 -13.53 -1.64
C ASP A 88 0.60 -12.55 -0.52
N PHE A 89 0.64 -11.25 -0.85
CA PHE A 89 0.47 -10.19 0.14
C PHE A 89 -0.99 -9.76 0.25
N ARG A 90 -1.50 -9.76 1.50
CA ARG A 90 -2.88 -9.34 1.77
C ARG A 90 -2.99 -7.83 1.79
N VAL A 91 -3.96 -7.31 1.03
CA VAL A 91 -4.33 -5.90 1.02
C VAL A 91 -5.81 -5.75 1.35
N HIS A 92 -6.18 -4.57 1.83
CA HIS A 92 -7.57 -4.18 1.93
C HIS A 92 -7.93 -3.36 0.71
N VAL A 93 -9.06 -3.67 0.10
CA VAL A 93 -9.56 -2.95 -1.07
C VAL A 93 -10.78 -2.15 -0.63
N PHE A 94 -10.67 -0.84 -0.65
CA PHE A 94 -11.81 0.04 -0.49
C PHE A 94 -11.50 1.41 -1.10
N ASP A 95 -12.57 2.17 -1.34
CA ASP A 95 -12.44 3.47 -1.98
C ASP A 95 -11.87 4.49 -1.00
N LEU A 96 -10.76 5.08 -1.38
CA LEU A 96 -10.15 6.17 -0.62
C LEU A 96 -10.77 7.49 -1.04
N ALA A 97 -10.88 8.42 -0.10
CA ALA A 97 -11.41 9.74 -0.39
C ALA A 97 -10.67 10.36 -1.57
N ALA A 98 -11.44 10.78 -2.59
CA ALA A 98 -10.88 11.44 -3.77
C ALA A 98 -10.15 12.73 -3.38
N GLY A 99 -9.08 13.08 -4.09
CA GLY A 99 -8.41 14.37 -3.97
C GLY A 99 -6.97 14.33 -3.50
N TYR A 100 -6.45 13.19 -3.07
CA TYR A 100 -5.07 13.09 -2.62
C TYR A 100 -4.09 12.65 -3.70
N GLY A 101 -4.58 12.21 -4.87
CA GLY A 101 -3.73 11.76 -5.98
C GLY A 101 -2.96 10.48 -5.66
N ILE A 102 -3.49 9.64 -4.79
CA ILE A 102 -2.87 8.38 -4.40
C ILE A 102 -3.76 7.19 -4.76
N ASP A 103 -3.15 6.05 -4.98
CA ASP A 103 -3.83 4.81 -5.33
C ASP A 103 -4.06 3.91 -4.12
N GLY A 104 -3.52 4.29 -2.97
CA GLY A 104 -3.65 3.53 -1.74
C GLY A 104 -2.70 4.00 -0.65
N LEU A 105 -2.58 3.17 0.39
CA LEU A 105 -1.75 3.43 1.57
C LEU A 105 -0.85 2.23 1.83
N ILE A 106 0.41 2.49 2.23
CA ILE A 106 1.28 1.48 2.82
C ILE A 106 1.15 1.60 4.33
N GLY A 107 0.61 0.59 4.97
CA GLY A 107 0.41 0.57 6.41
C GLY A 107 1.37 -0.36 7.14
N LEU A 108 1.10 -0.56 8.41
CA LEU A 108 1.95 -1.37 9.28
C LEU A 108 2.02 -2.84 8.88
N SER A 109 1.02 -3.36 8.16
CA SER A 109 1.06 -4.73 7.64
C SER A 109 2.27 -4.99 6.75
N PHE A 110 2.74 -3.95 6.05
CA PHE A 110 3.98 -4.00 5.27
C PHE A 110 5.18 -3.56 6.13
N LEU A 111 5.08 -2.39 6.76
CA LEU A 111 6.20 -1.74 7.43
C LEU A 111 6.76 -2.55 8.59
N ARG A 112 5.93 -3.29 9.32
CA ARG A 112 6.37 -4.11 10.47
C ARG A 112 7.28 -5.28 10.11
N ARG A 113 7.42 -5.58 8.83
CA ARG A 113 8.34 -6.63 8.38
C ARG A 113 9.78 -6.16 8.30
N PHE A 114 10.00 -4.87 8.54
CA PHE A 114 11.31 -4.22 8.36
C PHE A 114 11.60 -3.27 9.51
N ASN A 115 12.87 -2.97 9.67
CA ASN A 115 13.27 -1.77 10.39
C ASN A 115 13.33 -0.63 9.39
N TYR A 116 12.75 0.51 9.71
CA TYR A 116 12.71 1.62 8.77
C TYR A 116 12.98 2.94 9.49
N GLU A 117 13.51 3.88 8.74
CA GLU A 117 13.82 5.22 9.18
C GLU A 117 13.28 6.20 8.15
N ILE A 118 12.44 7.14 8.59
CA ILE A 118 11.94 8.21 7.74
C ILE A 118 12.75 9.46 8.00
N ARG A 119 13.48 9.90 6.99
CA ARG A 119 14.28 11.11 7.02
C ARG A 119 13.51 12.21 6.29
N SER A 120 12.68 12.92 7.05
CA SER A 120 11.69 13.84 6.47
C SER A 120 12.33 15.01 5.73
N ILE A 121 13.41 15.56 6.24
CA ILE A 121 14.07 16.73 5.63
C ILE A 121 14.74 16.32 4.32
N GLU A 122 15.43 15.17 4.31
CA GLU A 122 16.12 14.69 3.12
C GLU A 122 15.18 14.05 2.10
N GLY A 123 13.93 13.73 2.48
CA GLY A 123 13.00 13.05 1.60
C GLY A 123 13.41 11.63 1.29
N GLN A 124 13.76 10.85 2.30
CA GLN A 124 14.23 9.48 2.15
C GLN A 124 13.61 8.56 3.19
N ILE A 125 13.32 7.33 2.76
CA ILE A 125 13.00 6.23 3.66
C ILE A 125 14.09 5.18 3.50
N ARG A 126 14.75 4.85 4.60
CA ARG A 126 15.74 3.77 4.65
C ARG A 126 15.10 2.57 5.29
N ILE A 127 15.27 1.43 4.65
CA ILE A 127 14.70 0.17 5.12
C ILE A 127 15.78 -0.90 5.16
N GLU A 128 15.77 -1.67 6.24
CA GLU A 128 16.57 -2.88 6.34
C GLU A 128 15.68 -4.05 6.74
N ARG A 129 15.94 -5.19 6.12
CA ARG A 129 15.25 -6.42 6.48
C ARG A 129 15.85 -6.94 7.78
N ALA A 130 14.98 -7.32 8.71
CA ALA A 130 15.44 -7.96 9.93
C ALA A 130 16.16 -9.26 9.58
N VAL A 131 17.35 -9.43 10.12
CA VAL A 131 18.11 -10.68 9.99
C VAL A 131 17.58 -11.66 11.01
N GLY A 132 17.08 -12.79 10.53
CA GLY A 132 16.57 -13.73 11.49
C GLY A 132 16.07 -14.99 10.93
#